data_28f89d1e59ac641823255aa873280284
#
_entry.id   28f89d1e59ac641823255aa873280284
#
_cell.length_a   1.000
_cell.length_b   1.000
_cell.length_c   1.000
_cell.angle_alpha   90.00
_cell.angle_beta   90.00
_cell.angle_gamma   90.00
#
_symmetry.space_group_name_H-M   'P 1'
#
loop_
_entity.id
_entity.type
_entity.pdbx_description
1 polymer ?
#
loop_
_entity_poly.entity_id
_entity_poly.type
_entity_poly.pdbx_seq_one_letter_code
_entity_poly.pdbx_strand_id
1 'polypeptide(L)'
;MNNKLDVTGKWYGVLSTLGIDRQYLQNKHGPCPICMEGTDRFRFDDKEGRGTYFCNTCGAGDGFELLQKVHGWSFTDCLDAIRPIIDNTTIQPSKPKKDPVPALRKVAEMSSPIKHNGDVAEYLKNRGLGNDYPESLKEAQLYSWEHGAKIGPFPTMLGLIQDAKGVGVSWHLTYTLGGMKLKGCTTRKIMPPKGTITGAAIRLHDHEGSICIAEGIETAIAASKLSKLPAFSVMNAHCMSTFEPPKDVESVIIYADNDKSYVGQKSAYQLAERLAAKSIDVEVLISPVPGQDWLDEYNNKQLKEIFNEDN
;
A
#
# COMPACT_ATOMS: atom_id res chain seq x y z
N MET A 1 -37.72 0.64 -21.25
CA MET A 1 -37.07 -0.54 -20.66
C MET A 1 -35.56 -0.26 -20.56
N ASN A 2 -35.06 -0.03 -19.36
CA ASN A 2 -33.61 0.20 -19.15
C ASN A 2 -32.89 -1.14 -19.30
N ASN A 3 -32.51 -1.54 -20.49
CA ASN A 3 -31.59 -2.66 -20.70
C ASN A 3 -30.19 -2.22 -20.27
N LYS A 4 -29.93 -2.34 -18.98
CA LYS A 4 -28.58 -2.17 -18.43
C LYS A 4 -27.71 -3.29 -19.02
N LEU A 5 -26.73 -2.93 -19.83
CA LEU A 5 -25.82 -3.88 -20.45
C LEU A 5 -24.98 -4.55 -19.34
N ASP A 6 -25.15 -5.86 -19.14
CA ASP A 6 -24.38 -6.61 -18.16
C ASP A 6 -23.16 -7.26 -18.83
N VAL A 7 -21.99 -6.70 -18.53
CA VAL A 7 -20.68 -7.13 -19.05
C VAL A 7 -19.91 -7.95 -18.00
N THR A 8 -20.51 -8.19 -16.83
CA THR A 8 -19.84 -8.86 -15.71
C THR A 8 -19.32 -10.24 -16.10
N GLY A 9 -18.03 -10.47 -15.89
CA GLY A 9 -17.34 -11.73 -16.20
C GLY A 9 -17.04 -11.95 -17.68
N LYS A 10 -17.42 -11.02 -18.58
CA LYS A 10 -17.19 -11.12 -20.03
C LYS A 10 -16.05 -10.22 -20.52
N TRP A 11 -15.45 -9.43 -19.65
CA TRP A 11 -14.49 -8.39 -20.02
C TRP A 11 -13.28 -8.89 -20.79
N TYR A 12 -12.73 -10.05 -20.44
CA TYR A 12 -11.60 -10.60 -21.19
C TYR A 12 -11.95 -10.80 -22.67
N GLY A 13 -13.10 -11.40 -22.95
CA GLY A 13 -13.58 -11.63 -24.32
C GLY A 13 -13.92 -10.32 -25.04
N VAL A 14 -14.64 -9.42 -24.36
CA VAL A 14 -15.00 -8.09 -24.89
C VAL A 14 -13.75 -7.30 -25.27
N LEU A 15 -12.80 -7.13 -24.33
CA LEU A 15 -11.59 -6.36 -24.55
C LEU A 15 -10.71 -6.93 -25.65
N SER A 16 -10.56 -8.28 -25.70
CA SER A 16 -9.78 -8.92 -26.77
C SER A 16 -10.44 -8.78 -28.13
N THR A 17 -11.77 -8.85 -28.23
CA THR A 17 -12.52 -8.67 -29.47
C THR A 17 -12.45 -7.22 -29.96
N LEU A 18 -12.42 -6.27 -29.04
CA LEU A 18 -12.28 -4.84 -29.34
C LEU A 18 -10.83 -4.37 -29.51
N GLY A 19 -9.88 -5.29 -29.72
CA GLY A 19 -8.52 -4.97 -30.17
C GLY A 19 -7.49 -4.76 -29.06
N ILE A 20 -7.83 -5.04 -27.80
CA ILE A 20 -6.80 -5.06 -26.75
C ILE A 20 -6.12 -6.43 -26.77
N ASP A 21 -4.82 -6.45 -27.06
CA ASP A 21 -4.04 -7.68 -27.18
C ASP A 21 -4.11 -8.50 -25.86
N ARG A 22 -4.27 -9.80 -26.01
CA ARG A 22 -4.37 -10.77 -24.90
C ARG A 22 -3.16 -10.77 -23.96
N GLN A 23 -2.00 -10.33 -24.43
CA GLN A 23 -0.82 -10.18 -23.57
C GLN A 23 -1.05 -9.20 -22.40
N TYR A 24 -1.90 -8.15 -22.63
CA TYR A 24 -2.26 -7.18 -21.60
C TYR A 24 -3.38 -7.70 -20.67
N LEU A 25 -4.17 -8.66 -21.11
CA LEU A 25 -5.33 -9.18 -20.38
C LEU A 25 -4.95 -10.35 -19.45
N GLN A 26 -3.79 -10.26 -18.81
CA GLN A 26 -3.30 -11.27 -17.87
C GLN A 26 -3.18 -10.69 -16.48
N ASN A 27 -3.52 -11.49 -15.47
CA ASN A 27 -3.30 -11.11 -14.06
C ASN A 27 -1.82 -11.25 -13.70
N LYS A 28 -0.96 -10.56 -14.46
CA LYS A 28 0.49 -10.44 -14.29
C LYS A 28 0.90 -9.01 -14.59
N HIS A 29 1.92 -8.55 -13.91
CA HIS A 29 2.52 -7.27 -14.26
C HIS A 29 3.18 -7.36 -15.63
N GLY A 30 3.00 -6.30 -16.43
CA GLY A 30 3.50 -6.19 -17.79
C GLY A 30 3.51 -4.76 -18.31
N PRO A 31 3.81 -4.55 -19.60
CA PRO A 31 3.69 -3.24 -20.23
C PRO A 31 2.25 -2.73 -20.21
N CYS A 32 2.06 -1.43 -20.26
CA CYS A 32 0.73 -0.81 -20.22
C CYS A 32 0.18 -0.55 -21.61
N PRO A 33 -1.06 -0.96 -21.93
CA PRO A 33 -1.67 -0.69 -23.24
C PRO A 33 -2.16 0.76 -23.38
N ILE A 34 -2.18 1.54 -22.30
CA ILE A 34 -2.63 2.94 -22.30
C ILE A 34 -1.46 3.89 -22.56
N CYS A 35 -0.42 3.86 -21.73
CA CYS A 35 0.75 4.73 -21.89
C CYS A 35 1.84 4.12 -22.78
N MET A 36 1.70 2.87 -23.18
CA MET A 36 2.66 2.12 -24.02
C MET A 36 4.09 2.06 -23.43
N GLU A 37 4.23 2.28 -22.13
CA GLU A 37 5.50 2.37 -21.43
C GLU A 37 5.64 1.30 -20.34
N GLY A 38 6.90 1.04 -19.95
CA GLY A 38 7.27 0.15 -18.85
C GLY A 38 7.09 -1.33 -19.18
N THR A 39 7.73 -2.16 -18.38
CA THR A 39 7.74 -3.62 -18.54
C THR A 39 6.89 -4.36 -17.51
N ASP A 40 6.54 -3.70 -16.39
CA ASP A 40 5.88 -4.36 -15.24
C ASP A 40 4.87 -3.46 -14.48
N ARG A 41 4.41 -2.37 -15.13
CA ARG A 41 3.57 -1.36 -14.46
C ARG A 41 2.07 -1.56 -14.57
N PHE A 42 1.61 -2.41 -15.50
CA PHE A 42 0.20 -2.67 -15.76
C PHE A 42 -0.16 -4.10 -15.37
N ARG A 43 -1.36 -4.27 -14.84
CA ARG A 43 -1.95 -5.57 -14.56
C ARG A 43 -3.46 -5.52 -14.76
N PHE A 44 -4.00 -6.46 -15.52
CA PHE A 44 -5.44 -6.70 -15.65
C PHE A 44 -5.83 -7.80 -14.67
N ASP A 45 -6.64 -7.51 -13.66
CA ASP A 45 -6.99 -8.46 -12.61
C ASP A 45 -8.47 -8.88 -12.60
N ASP A 46 -9.30 -8.23 -13.42
CA ASP A 46 -10.74 -8.54 -13.61
C ASP A 46 -11.48 -8.87 -12.31
N LYS A 47 -11.28 -8.04 -11.27
CA LYS A 47 -11.91 -8.27 -9.97
C LYS A 47 -13.42 -8.26 -10.10
N GLU A 48 -14.04 -9.33 -9.61
CA GLU A 48 -15.50 -9.50 -9.62
C GLU A 48 -16.10 -9.46 -11.03
N GLY A 49 -15.30 -9.75 -12.06
CA GLY A 49 -15.75 -9.73 -13.45
C GLY A 49 -16.01 -8.32 -14.00
N ARG A 50 -15.45 -7.27 -13.39
CA ARG A 50 -15.66 -5.86 -13.78
C ARG A 50 -14.65 -5.34 -14.80
N GLY A 51 -13.70 -6.17 -15.26
CA GLY A 51 -12.65 -5.75 -16.18
C GLY A 51 -11.61 -4.83 -15.52
N THR A 52 -11.41 -4.96 -14.23
CA THR A 52 -10.52 -4.06 -13.49
C THR A 52 -9.06 -4.22 -13.87
N TYR A 53 -8.36 -3.09 -13.89
CA TYR A 53 -6.93 -3.01 -14.15
C TYR A 53 -6.27 -1.99 -13.21
N PHE A 54 -4.95 -2.05 -13.16
CA PHE A 54 -4.11 -1.06 -12.48
C PHE A 54 -2.84 -0.81 -13.29
N CYS A 55 -2.45 0.46 -13.38
CA CYS A 55 -1.15 0.90 -13.90
C CYS A 55 -0.56 1.96 -12.98
N ASN A 56 0.72 1.84 -12.64
CA ASN A 56 1.42 2.79 -11.76
C ASN A 56 1.39 4.24 -12.26
N THR A 57 1.25 4.45 -13.58
CA THR A 57 1.22 5.79 -14.20
C THR A 57 -0.22 6.22 -14.55
N CYS A 58 -1.01 5.32 -15.15
CA CYS A 58 -2.35 5.65 -15.67
C CYS A 58 -3.46 5.50 -14.62
N GLY A 59 -3.13 4.95 -13.42
CA GLY A 59 -4.08 4.68 -12.35
C GLY A 59 -4.85 3.37 -12.52
N ALA A 60 -5.87 3.20 -11.69
CA ALA A 60 -6.79 2.08 -11.73
C ALA A 60 -8.04 2.42 -12.55
N GLY A 61 -8.76 1.39 -12.99
CA GLY A 61 -10.04 1.55 -13.66
C GLY A 61 -10.75 0.22 -13.88
N ASP A 62 -11.91 0.27 -14.52
CA ASP A 62 -12.67 -0.89 -14.97
C ASP A 62 -12.54 -1.12 -16.47
N GLY A 63 -13.29 -2.08 -17.00
CA GLY A 63 -13.23 -2.44 -18.43
C GLY A 63 -13.71 -1.33 -19.35
N PHE A 64 -14.69 -0.50 -18.94
CA PHE A 64 -15.12 0.66 -19.71
C PHE A 64 -14.02 1.72 -19.76
N GLU A 65 -13.44 2.07 -18.62
CA GLU A 65 -12.35 3.04 -18.54
C GLU A 65 -11.11 2.58 -19.32
N LEU A 66 -10.86 1.26 -19.36
CA LEU A 66 -9.76 0.72 -20.17
C LEU A 66 -10.01 0.96 -21.67
N LEU A 67 -11.22 0.67 -22.18
CA LEU A 67 -11.59 0.95 -23.56
C LEU A 67 -11.50 2.45 -23.90
N GLN A 68 -12.05 3.29 -23.03
CA GLN A 68 -12.01 4.74 -23.22
C GLN A 68 -10.56 5.26 -23.32
N LYS A 69 -9.68 4.81 -22.43
CA LYS A 69 -8.27 5.27 -22.42
C LYS A 69 -7.43 4.71 -23.56
N VAL A 70 -7.67 3.47 -23.98
CA VAL A 70 -6.90 2.85 -25.08
C VAL A 70 -7.33 3.37 -26.44
N HIS A 71 -8.65 3.54 -26.67
CA HIS A 71 -9.19 3.93 -27.97
C HIS A 71 -9.55 5.42 -28.08
N GLY A 72 -9.54 6.17 -26.98
CA GLY A 72 -10.03 7.55 -26.95
C GLY A 72 -11.55 7.67 -27.09
N TRP A 73 -12.30 6.60 -26.79
CA TRP A 73 -13.75 6.52 -26.95
C TRP A 73 -14.50 7.22 -25.82
N SER A 74 -15.68 7.72 -26.13
CA SER A 74 -16.67 8.09 -25.13
C SER A 74 -17.31 6.85 -24.49
N PHE A 75 -18.02 7.02 -23.38
CA PHE A 75 -18.76 5.91 -22.77
C PHE A 75 -19.84 5.35 -23.72
N THR A 76 -20.46 6.21 -24.51
CA THR A 76 -21.47 5.80 -25.52
C THR A 76 -20.84 4.95 -26.62
N ASP A 77 -19.65 5.35 -27.12
CA ASP A 77 -18.93 4.56 -28.14
C ASP A 77 -18.58 3.16 -27.61
N CYS A 78 -18.17 3.08 -26.33
CA CYS A 78 -17.93 1.78 -25.68
C CYS A 78 -19.19 0.92 -25.65
N LEU A 79 -20.34 1.48 -25.29
CA LEU A 79 -21.61 0.75 -25.26
C LEU A 79 -22.00 0.25 -26.64
N ASP A 80 -21.87 1.09 -27.67
CA ASP A 80 -22.22 0.74 -29.06
C ASP A 80 -21.29 -0.32 -29.64
N ALA A 81 -20.00 -0.31 -29.28
CA ALA A 81 -19.05 -1.34 -29.64
C ALA A 81 -19.29 -2.69 -28.92
N ILE A 82 -19.74 -2.65 -27.67
CA ILE A 82 -19.96 -3.87 -26.85
C ILE A 82 -21.27 -4.57 -27.21
N ARG A 83 -22.36 -3.83 -27.48
CA ARG A 83 -23.69 -4.40 -27.74
C ARG A 83 -23.72 -5.54 -28.79
N PRO A 84 -23.07 -5.41 -29.95
CA PRO A 84 -23.14 -6.46 -30.97
C PRO A 84 -22.37 -7.73 -30.65
N ILE A 85 -21.45 -7.67 -29.67
CA ILE A 85 -20.55 -8.79 -29.34
C ILE A 85 -20.86 -9.46 -27.99
N ILE A 86 -21.63 -8.79 -27.11
CA ILE A 86 -21.81 -9.22 -25.71
C ILE A 86 -22.49 -10.59 -25.60
N ASP A 87 -23.46 -10.89 -26.46
CA ASP A 87 -24.23 -12.14 -26.41
C ASP A 87 -23.40 -13.35 -26.87
N ASN A 88 -22.41 -13.12 -27.72
CA ASN A 88 -21.49 -14.14 -28.20
C ASN A 88 -20.22 -14.26 -27.33
N THR A 89 -20.08 -13.42 -26.31
CA THR A 89 -18.90 -13.44 -25.42
C THR A 89 -19.16 -14.39 -24.25
N THR A 90 -18.30 -15.41 -24.13
CA THR A 90 -18.37 -16.38 -23.03
C THR A 90 -17.93 -15.76 -21.71
N ILE A 91 -18.65 -16.07 -20.64
CA ILE A 91 -18.24 -15.74 -19.27
C ILE A 91 -16.97 -16.56 -18.97
N GLN A 92 -15.88 -15.86 -18.65
CA GLN A 92 -14.73 -16.54 -18.08
C GLN A 92 -14.92 -16.68 -16.57
N PRO A 93 -14.87 -17.90 -16.04
CA PRO A 93 -14.94 -18.07 -14.59
C PRO A 93 -13.73 -17.36 -13.95
N SER A 94 -13.99 -16.37 -13.13
CA SER A 94 -12.95 -15.78 -12.28
C SER A 94 -12.34 -16.89 -11.44
N LYS A 95 -11.01 -17.01 -11.43
CA LYS A 95 -10.35 -17.98 -10.54
C LYS A 95 -10.80 -17.69 -9.10
N PRO A 96 -11.30 -18.68 -8.36
CA PRO A 96 -11.72 -18.46 -6.98
C PRO A 96 -10.56 -17.82 -6.21
N LYS A 97 -10.84 -16.72 -5.52
CA LYS A 97 -9.83 -16.08 -4.65
C LYS A 97 -9.43 -17.11 -3.60
N LYS A 98 -8.15 -17.44 -3.52
CA LYS A 98 -7.64 -18.29 -2.44
C LYS A 98 -7.90 -17.57 -1.11
N ASP A 99 -8.43 -18.31 -0.12
CA ASP A 99 -8.57 -17.78 1.23
C ASP A 99 -7.18 -17.36 1.75
N PRO A 100 -6.96 -16.10 2.12
CA PRO A 100 -5.68 -15.62 2.63
C PRO A 100 -5.41 -16.06 4.07
N VAL A 101 -6.44 -16.43 4.84
CA VAL A 101 -6.34 -16.68 6.29
C VAL A 101 -5.30 -17.74 6.64
N PRO A 102 -5.21 -18.91 5.95
CA PRO A 102 -4.17 -19.89 6.26
C PRO A 102 -2.74 -19.33 6.11
N ALA A 103 -2.50 -18.52 5.07
CA ALA A 103 -1.18 -17.92 4.85
C ALA A 103 -0.86 -16.85 5.91
N LEU A 104 -1.84 -16.01 6.28
CA LEU A 104 -1.68 -15.00 7.33
C LEU A 104 -1.40 -15.64 8.69
N ARG A 105 -2.13 -16.71 9.03
CA ARG A 105 -1.92 -17.49 10.26
C ARG A 105 -0.53 -18.11 10.29
N LYS A 106 -0.09 -18.70 9.19
CA LYS A 106 1.26 -19.29 9.10
C LYS A 106 2.36 -18.25 9.37
N VAL A 107 2.22 -17.02 8.87
CA VAL A 107 3.17 -15.94 9.17
C VAL A 107 3.12 -15.56 10.64
N ALA A 108 1.93 -15.47 11.25
CA ALA A 108 1.79 -15.23 12.68
C ALA A 108 2.50 -16.30 13.54
N GLU A 109 2.33 -17.58 13.20
CA GLU A 109 2.97 -18.71 13.88
C GLU A 109 4.51 -18.71 13.75
N MET A 110 5.03 -18.20 12.63
CA MET A 110 6.47 -18.08 12.37
C MET A 110 7.08 -16.83 12.98
N SER A 111 6.27 -15.87 13.41
CA SER A 111 6.73 -14.57 13.90
C SER A 111 7.25 -14.66 15.34
N SER A 112 8.26 -13.86 15.62
CA SER A 112 8.83 -13.67 16.97
C SER A 112 9.11 -12.17 17.22
N PRO A 113 9.31 -11.75 18.47
CA PRO A 113 9.87 -10.43 18.75
C PRO A 113 11.17 -10.22 17.97
N ILE A 114 11.46 -8.98 17.59
CA ILE A 114 12.71 -8.65 16.89
C ILE A 114 13.89 -8.95 17.83
N LYS A 115 14.86 -9.72 17.33
CA LYS A 115 16.08 -10.06 18.10
C LYS A 115 17.05 -8.89 18.10
N HIS A 116 17.52 -8.46 19.28
CA HIS A 116 18.41 -7.29 19.44
C HIS A 116 19.68 -7.34 18.57
N ASN A 117 20.24 -8.52 18.33
CA ASN A 117 21.41 -8.71 17.48
C ASN A 117 21.05 -9.33 16.13
N GLY A 118 19.79 -9.22 15.71
CA GLY A 118 19.30 -9.74 14.43
C GLY A 118 19.40 -8.71 13.32
N ASP A 119 19.26 -9.19 12.09
CA ASP A 119 19.33 -8.38 10.88
C ASP A 119 18.26 -7.27 10.84
N VAL A 120 17.04 -7.55 11.34
CA VAL A 120 15.97 -6.54 11.40
C VAL A 120 16.31 -5.43 12.39
N ALA A 121 16.89 -5.75 13.56
CA ALA A 121 17.35 -4.75 14.52
C ALA A 121 18.48 -3.90 13.96
N GLU A 122 19.46 -4.54 13.30
CA GLU A 122 20.54 -3.84 12.63
C GLU A 122 20.02 -2.93 11.50
N TYR A 123 19.02 -3.38 10.77
CA TYR A 123 18.34 -2.55 9.77
C TYR A 123 17.73 -1.28 10.39
N LEU A 124 16.97 -1.40 11.48
CA LEU A 124 16.36 -0.26 12.15
C LEU A 124 17.43 0.70 12.73
N LYS A 125 18.51 0.14 13.28
CA LYS A 125 19.66 0.92 13.75
C LYS A 125 20.33 1.68 12.60
N ASN A 126 20.57 1.04 11.45
CA ASN A 126 21.16 1.66 10.26
C ASN A 126 20.25 2.72 9.63
N ARG A 127 18.95 2.68 9.93
CA ARG A 127 17.99 3.74 9.60
C ARG A 127 17.97 4.89 10.61
N GLY A 128 18.85 4.90 11.61
CA GLY A 128 18.94 5.93 12.65
C GLY A 128 17.90 5.81 13.76
N LEU A 129 17.13 4.72 13.81
CA LEU A 129 16.06 4.54 14.81
C LEU A 129 16.55 3.92 16.12
N GLY A 130 17.80 3.48 16.18
CA GLY A 130 18.42 2.88 17.36
C GLY A 130 17.85 1.50 17.69
N ASN A 131 17.91 1.13 18.97
CA ASN A 131 17.39 -0.15 19.47
C ASN A 131 16.03 -0.02 20.17
N ASP A 132 15.49 1.19 20.23
CA ASP A 132 14.18 1.51 20.81
C ASP A 132 13.14 1.58 19.69
N TYR A 133 12.61 0.43 19.34
CA TYR A 133 11.57 0.24 18.33
C TYR A 133 10.33 -0.42 18.93
N PRO A 134 9.13 -0.22 18.31
CA PRO A 134 7.87 -0.72 18.86
C PRO A 134 7.83 -2.25 18.99
N GLU A 135 7.40 -2.74 20.16
CA GLU A 135 7.24 -4.19 20.42
C GLU A 135 6.17 -4.86 19.55
N SER A 136 5.27 -4.07 18.97
CA SER A 136 4.26 -4.55 18.00
C SER A 136 4.88 -5.06 16.71
N LEU A 137 6.08 -4.59 16.35
CA LEU A 137 6.85 -5.12 15.22
C LEU A 137 7.42 -6.49 15.60
N LYS A 138 7.33 -7.40 14.63
CA LYS A 138 7.85 -8.76 14.75
C LYS A 138 8.85 -9.06 13.63
N GLU A 139 9.52 -10.19 13.72
CA GLU A 139 10.37 -10.71 12.65
C GLU A 139 10.07 -12.16 12.33
N ALA A 140 10.36 -12.58 11.10
CA ALA A 140 10.35 -13.98 10.68
C ALA A 140 11.34 -14.20 9.53
N GLN A 141 11.69 -15.47 9.28
CA GLN A 141 12.43 -15.88 8.10
C GLN A 141 11.43 -16.23 6.99
N LEU A 142 11.31 -15.37 5.96
CA LEU A 142 10.31 -15.54 4.90
C LEU A 142 10.94 -15.57 3.52
N TYR A 143 10.31 -16.32 2.63
CA TYR A 143 10.67 -16.37 1.21
C TYR A 143 9.99 -15.26 0.43
N SER A 144 10.72 -14.70 -0.54
CA SER A 144 10.16 -13.86 -1.59
C SER A 144 9.99 -14.66 -2.89
N TRP A 145 9.27 -14.09 -3.85
CA TRP A 145 9.04 -14.66 -5.17
C TRP A 145 9.41 -13.62 -6.22
N GLU A 146 10.41 -13.94 -7.03
CA GLU A 146 10.89 -13.07 -8.11
C GLU A 146 10.88 -13.83 -9.42
N HIS A 147 10.26 -13.25 -10.45
CA HIS A 147 10.13 -13.85 -11.77
C HIS A 147 9.65 -15.31 -11.77
N GLY A 148 8.78 -15.67 -10.80
CA GLY A 148 8.28 -17.04 -10.63
C GLY A 148 9.19 -17.98 -9.84
N ALA A 149 10.37 -17.54 -9.44
CA ALA A 149 11.28 -18.31 -8.59
C ALA A 149 11.09 -17.94 -7.10
N LYS A 150 11.20 -18.94 -6.24
CA LYS A 150 11.21 -18.78 -4.78
C LYS A 150 12.64 -18.51 -4.32
N ILE A 151 12.88 -17.37 -3.68
CA ILE A 151 14.20 -16.94 -3.18
C ILE A 151 14.16 -16.70 -1.67
N GLY A 152 15.31 -16.84 -1.00
CA GLY A 152 15.46 -16.72 0.45
C GLY A 152 15.62 -18.08 1.15
N PRO A 153 15.28 -18.22 2.46
CA PRO A 153 14.52 -17.22 3.26
C PRO A 153 15.36 -15.99 3.62
N PHE A 154 14.69 -14.86 3.82
CA PHE A 154 15.31 -13.62 4.27
C PHE A 154 14.74 -13.18 5.62
N PRO A 155 15.56 -12.56 6.50
CA PRO A 155 15.06 -11.84 7.65
C PRO A 155 14.03 -10.81 7.20
N THR A 156 12.87 -10.80 7.84
CA THR A 156 11.75 -9.97 7.39
C THR A 156 11.11 -9.29 8.59
N MET A 157 11.08 -7.97 8.57
CA MET A 157 10.29 -7.18 9.53
C MET A 157 8.80 -7.28 9.18
N LEU A 158 7.98 -7.51 10.21
CA LEU A 158 6.55 -7.72 10.11
C LEU A 158 5.79 -6.63 10.86
N GLY A 159 4.87 -5.96 10.18
CA GLY A 159 3.89 -5.07 10.79
C GLY A 159 2.48 -5.64 10.60
N LEU A 160 1.74 -5.84 11.70
CA LEU A 160 0.36 -6.29 11.62
C LEU A 160 -0.53 -5.13 11.18
N ILE A 161 -1.17 -5.29 10.03
CA ILE A 161 -2.16 -4.34 9.52
C ILE A 161 -3.50 -4.63 10.20
N GLN A 162 -4.06 -3.61 10.88
CA GLN A 162 -5.27 -3.71 11.68
C GLN A 162 -6.31 -2.70 11.18
N ASP A 163 -7.57 -3.09 11.20
CA ASP A 163 -8.70 -2.18 10.95
C ASP A 163 -8.94 -1.20 12.13
N ALA A 164 -9.92 -0.30 11.99
CA ALA A 164 -10.26 0.67 13.03
C ALA A 164 -10.67 0.03 14.37
N LYS A 165 -11.10 -1.25 14.36
CA LYS A 165 -11.45 -2.00 15.58
C LYS A 165 -10.25 -2.76 16.20
N GLY A 166 -9.07 -2.66 15.60
CA GLY A 166 -7.87 -3.39 16.04
C GLY A 166 -7.82 -4.85 15.55
N VAL A 167 -8.70 -5.25 14.65
CA VAL A 167 -8.69 -6.62 14.10
C VAL A 167 -7.62 -6.72 13.03
N GLY A 168 -6.72 -7.71 13.15
CA GLY A 168 -5.69 -7.99 12.15
C GLY A 168 -6.31 -8.44 10.82
N VAL A 169 -5.95 -7.74 9.74
CA VAL A 169 -6.45 -8.00 8.39
C VAL A 169 -5.38 -8.48 7.42
N SER A 170 -4.12 -8.12 7.66
CA SER A 170 -2.98 -8.54 6.82
C SER A 170 -1.65 -8.31 7.53
N TRP A 171 -0.55 -8.67 6.85
CA TRP A 171 0.82 -8.38 7.25
C TRP A 171 1.51 -7.51 6.21
N HIS A 172 2.20 -6.48 6.68
CA HIS A 172 3.20 -5.76 5.91
C HIS A 172 4.56 -6.41 6.14
N LEU A 173 5.25 -6.74 5.07
CA LEU A 173 6.56 -7.40 5.05
C LEU A 173 7.60 -6.41 4.55
N THR A 174 8.72 -6.24 5.27
CA THR A 174 9.93 -5.57 4.79
C THR A 174 11.07 -6.56 4.87
N TYR A 175 11.56 -7.02 3.73
CA TYR A 175 12.67 -7.95 3.64
C TYR A 175 13.99 -7.22 3.87
N THR A 176 14.86 -7.80 4.69
CA THR A 176 16.18 -7.26 5.02
C THR A 176 17.28 -8.27 4.70
N LEU A 177 18.49 -7.78 4.53
CA LEU A 177 19.71 -8.59 4.42
C LEU A 177 20.93 -7.73 4.74
N GLY A 178 21.76 -8.18 5.70
CA GLY A 178 22.94 -7.45 6.15
C GLY A 178 22.62 -6.07 6.72
N GLY A 179 21.55 -5.97 7.52
CA GLY A 179 21.13 -4.70 8.14
C GLY A 179 20.63 -3.65 7.14
N MET A 180 20.23 -4.04 5.95
CA MET A 180 19.70 -3.15 4.90
C MET A 180 18.41 -3.72 4.29
N LYS A 181 17.63 -2.87 3.63
CA LYS A 181 16.53 -3.36 2.77
C LYS A 181 17.09 -4.26 1.68
N LEU A 182 16.42 -5.39 1.46
CA LEU A 182 16.78 -6.30 0.38
C LEU A 182 16.80 -5.56 -0.97
N LYS A 183 17.90 -5.67 -1.73
CA LYS A 183 18.06 -5.03 -3.04
C LYS A 183 17.91 -6.04 -4.17
N GLY A 184 17.51 -5.56 -5.36
CA GLY A 184 17.41 -6.39 -6.58
C GLY A 184 16.15 -7.25 -6.66
N CYS A 185 15.23 -7.13 -5.72
CA CYS A 185 13.95 -7.83 -5.70
C CYS A 185 12.90 -7.06 -4.88
N THR A 186 11.71 -7.64 -4.74
CA THR A 186 10.64 -7.04 -3.94
C THR A 186 11.09 -6.79 -2.50
N THR A 187 11.27 -5.53 -2.14
CA THR A 187 11.74 -5.10 -0.82
C THR A 187 10.60 -5.09 0.21
N ARG A 188 9.42 -4.66 -0.20
CA ARG A 188 8.22 -4.54 0.64
C ARG A 188 7.05 -5.25 -0.01
N LYS A 189 6.19 -5.85 0.80
CA LYS A 189 5.00 -6.54 0.34
C LYS A 189 3.89 -6.48 1.38
N ILE A 190 2.66 -6.23 0.93
CA ILE A 190 1.47 -6.48 1.74
C ILE A 190 0.92 -7.84 1.31
N MET A 191 0.67 -8.72 2.28
CA MET A 191 0.04 -10.01 1.99
C MET A 191 -1.42 -9.81 1.56
N PRO A 192 -2.01 -10.75 0.81
CA PRO A 192 -3.44 -10.71 0.51
C PRO A 192 -4.25 -10.58 1.81
N PRO A 193 -5.11 -9.56 1.95
CA PRO A 193 -5.81 -9.31 3.20
C PRO A 193 -7.03 -10.21 3.37
N LYS A 194 -7.40 -10.48 4.63
CA LYS A 194 -8.71 -10.95 5.01
C LYS A 194 -9.68 -9.74 4.97
N GLY A 195 -10.38 -9.56 3.86
CA GLY A 195 -11.23 -8.39 3.65
C GLY A 195 -10.49 -7.26 2.94
N THR A 196 -10.47 -6.06 3.52
CA THR A 196 -9.85 -4.87 2.93
C THR A 196 -8.78 -4.29 3.84
N ILE A 197 -7.79 -3.62 3.23
CA ILE A 197 -6.83 -2.76 3.94
C ILE A 197 -7.23 -1.28 3.89
N THR A 198 -8.31 -0.95 3.18
CA THR A 198 -8.85 0.43 3.15
C THR A 198 -9.23 0.84 4.57
N GLY A 199 -8.73 1.96 5.02
CA GLY A 199 -8.95 2.45 6.39
C GLY A 199 -8.06 1.84 7.46
N ALA A 200 -7.28 0.81 7.13
CA ALA A 200 -6.42 0.09 8.08
C ALA A 200 -5.03 0.74 8.23
N ALA A 201 -4.37 0.45 9.33
CA ALA A 201 -3.00 0.89 9.62
C ALA A 201 -2.23 -0.18 10.41
N ILE A 202 -0.92 -0.05 10.47
CA ILE A 202 -0.05 -0.76 11.40
C ILE A 202 0.02 0.08 12.68
N ARG A 203 -0.56 -0.41 13.77
CA ARG A 203 -0.48 0.25 15.07
C ARG A 203 0.86 -0.10 15.70
N LEU A 204 1.74 0.90 15.79
CA LEU A 204 3.07 0.69 16.35
C LEU A 204 3.07 0.73 17.88
N HIS A 205 2.16 1.51 18.46
CA HIS A 205 2.04 1.68 19.92
C HIS A 205 0.57 1.56 20.34
N ASP A 206 0.36 1.25 21.59
CA ASP A 206 -0.93 1.46 22.27
C ASP A 206 -1.20 2.97 22.34
N HIS A 207 -2.46 3.38 22.36
CA HIS A 207 -2.84 4.79 22.24
C HIS A 207 -3.99 5.14 23.17
N GLU A 208 -4.03 6.42 23.55
CA GLU A 208 -5.13 7.05 24.26
C GLU A 208 -5.35 8.45 23.66
N GLY A 209 -6.51 8.69 23.06
CA GLY A 209 -6.97 10.00 22.58
C GLY A 209 -6.18 10.62 21.42
N SER A 210 -4.85 10.62 21.47
CA SER A 210 -3.99 11.30 20.49
C SER A 210 -3.01 10.35 19.84
N ILE A 211 -2.86 10.46 18.51
CA ILE A 211 -1.91 9.66 17.73
C ILE A 211 -1.16 10.51 16.72
N CYS A 212 0.00 10.04 16.29
CA CYS A 212 0.62 10.52 15.06
C CYS A 212 0.61 9.43 13.97
N ILE A 213 0.55 9.82 12.71
CA ILE A 213 0.57 8.88 11.59
C ILE A 213 1.55 9.31 10.52
N ALA A 214 2.16 8.33 9.85
CA ALA A 214 2.99 8.52 8.67
C ALA A 214 2.81 7.37 7.68
N GLU A 215 3.30 7.53 6.44
CA GLU A 215 3.17 6.50 5.41
C GLU A 215 4.00 5.26 5.75
N GLY A 216 5.30 5.41 5.92
CA GLY A 216 6.22 4.30 6.18
C GLY A 216 6.32 3.93 7.66
N ILE A 217 6.67 2.67 7.96
CA ILE A 217 6.91 2.22 9.35
C ILE A 217 8.05 3.02 9.97
N GLU A 218 9.14 3.18 9.24
CA GLU A 218 10.34 3.89 9.71
C GLU A 218 10.04 5.36 9.98
N THR A 219 9.29 6.00 9.07
CA THR A 219 8.86 7.39 9.21
C THR A 219 7.89 7.56 10.39
N ALA A 220 6.98 6.60 10.60
CA ALA A 220 6.06 6.61 11.74
C ALA A 220 6.78 6.46 13.09
N ILE A 221 7.82 5.62 13.18
CA ILE A 221 8.67 5.53 14.38
C ILE A 221 9.38 6.87 14.63
N ALA A 222 9.93 7.50 13.59
CA ALA A 222 10.57 8.81 13.71
C ALA A 222 9.56 9.89 14.17
N ALA A 223 8.35 9.89 13.61
CA ALA A 223 7.26 10.79 14.00
C ALA A 223 6.90 10.62 15.50
N SER A 224 6.81 9.38 15.98
CA SER A 224 6.60 9.11 17.42
C SER A 224 7.73 9.65 18.28
N LYS A 225 8.97 9.48 17.86
CA LYS A 225 10.14 10.02 18.60
C LYS A 225 10.17 11.55 18.63
N LEU A 226 9.69 12.20 17.58
CA LEU A 226 9.59 13.67 17.47
C LEU A 226 8.43 14.24 18.30
N SER A 227 7.23 13.66 18.16
CA SER A 227 6.01 14.15 18.83
C SER A 227 5.81 13.64 20.24
N LYS A 228 6.45 12.52 20.61
CA LYS A 228 6.18 11.74 21.84
C LYS A 228 4.76 11.13 21.86
N LEU A 229 4.10 11.04 20.72
CA LEU A 229 2.78 10.42 20.58
C LEU A 229 2.89 8.98 20.10
N PRO A 230 1.89 8.14 20.41
CA PRO A 230 1.71 6.84 19.77
C PRO A 230 1.63 6.97 18.26
N ALA A 231 2.34 6.12 17.51
CA ALA A 231 2.39 6.21 16.06
C ALA A 231 1.71 5.04 15.35
N PHE A 232 1.09 5.34 14.22
CA PHE A 232 0.56 4.36 13.28
C PHE A 232 1.17 4.56 11.88
N SER A 233 1.48 3.47 11.18
CA SER A 233 1.89 3.53 9.77
C SER A 233 0.73 3.16 8.87
N VAL A 234 0.45 4.01 7.88
CA VAL A 234 -0.66 3.81 6.91
C VAL A 234 -0.21 3.21 5.58
N MET A 235 1.05 2.85 5.46
CA MET A 235 1.67 2.00 4.42
C MET A 235 1.82 2.65 3.04
N ASN A 236 0.90 3.48 2.59
CA ASN A 236 0.93 4.18 1.29
C ASN A 236 -0.07 5.33 1.23
N ALA A 237 0.04 6.19 0.21
CA ALA A 237 -0.80 7.36 0.02
C ALA A 237 -2.31 7.07 -0.05
N HIS A 238 -2.73 5.95 -0.68
CA HIS A 238 -4.14 5.55 -0.72
C HIS A 238 -4.65 5.19 0.69
N CYS A 239 -3.89 4.41 1.45
CA CYS A 239 -4.24 4.09 2.82
C CYS A 239 -4.21 5.33 3.72
N MET A 240 -3.32 6.31 3.45
CA MET A 240 -3.33 7.61 4.12
C MET A 240 -4.68 8.31 3.92
N SER A 241 -5.11 8.54 2.69
CA SER A 241 -6.36 9.26 2.39
C SER A 241 -7.62 8.56 2.91
N THR A 242 -7.56 7.23 3.10
CA THR A 242 -8.70 6.40 3.53
C THR A 242 -8.64 5.96 4.99
N PHE A 243 -7.60 6.33 5.73
CA PHE A 243 -7.40 5.89 7.11
C PHE A 243 -8.61 6.18 8.00
N GLU A 244 -9.01 5.19 8.78
CA GLU A 244 -10.05 5.30 9.80
C GLU A 244 -9.43 5.08 11.18
N PRO A 245 -9.34 6.13 12.00
CA PRO A 245 -8.80 6.01 13.35
C PRO A 245 -9.70 5.16 14.25
N PRO A 246 -9.16 4.57 15.32
CA PRO A 246 -9.94 4.02 16.40
C PRO A 246 -10.95 5.04 16.96
N LYS A 247 -12.03 4.55 17.57
CA LYS A 247 -13.15 5.41 18.00
C LYS A 247 -12.80 6.36 19.17
N ASP A 248 -11.79 6.01 19.94
CA ASP A 248 -11.29 6.75 21.09
C ASP A 248 -10.22 7.79 20.71
N VAL A 249 -9.87 7.89 19.42
CA VAL A 249 -8.94 8.92 18.93
C VAL A 249 -9.65 10.25 18.75
N GLU A 250 -9.16 11.26 19.46
CA GLU A 250 -9.69 12.63 19.46
C GLU A 250 -8.81 13.59 18.65
N SER A 251 -7.50 13.28 18.53
CA SER A 251 -6.58 14.09 17.73
C SER A 251 -5.57 13.27 16.93
N VAL A 252 -5.19 13.78 15.75
CA VAL A 252 -4.27 13.13 14.81
C VAL A 252 -3.28 14.12 14.26
N ILE A 253 -1.97 13.88 14.43
CA ILE A 253 -0.91 14.59 13.72
C ILE A 253 -0.47 13.76 12.53
N ILE A 254 -0.59 14.32 11.32
CA ILE A 254 -0.23 13.65 10.06
C ILE A 254 1.17 14.12 9.64
N TYR A 255 2.13 13.22 9.66
CA TYR A 255 3.50 13.44 9.18
C TYR A 255 3.60 13.07 7.71
N ALA A 256 3.45 14.06 6.83
CA ALA A 256 3.45 13.87 5.38
C ALA A 256 4.85 14.05 4.79
N ASP A 257 5.20 13.16 3.84
CA ASP A 257 6.43 13.28 3.06
C ASP A 257 6.32 14.48 2.11
N ASN A 258 7.44 15.17 1.86
CA ASN A 258 7.52 16.30 0.93
C ASN A 258 7.98 15.82 -0.45
N ASP A 259 7.18 15.01 -1.11
CA ASP A 259 7.53 14.48 -2.43
C ASP A 259 7.21 15.46 -3.57
N LYS A 260 8.00 15.41 -4.64
CA LYS A 260 7.85 16.30 -5.81
C LYS A 260 6.55 16.06 -6.60
N SER A 261 5.92 14.92 -6.42
CA SER A 261 4.67 14.55 -7.09
C SER A 261 3.43 15.10 -6.38
N TYR A 262 3.59 15.62 -5.16
CA TYR A 262 2.53 16.07 -4.27
C TYR A 262 1.50 14.99 -3.89
N VAL A 263 1.77 13.72 -4.14
CA VAL A 263 0.84 12.62 -3.85
C VAL A 263 0.69 12.42 -2.34
N GLY A 264 1.80 12.45 -1.60
CA GLY A 264 1.80 12.35 -0.14
C GLY A 264 1.05 13.50 0.51
N GLN A 265 1.38 14.75 0.14
CA GLN A 265 0.72 15.96 0.65
C GLN A 265 -0.79 15.97 0.36
N LYS A 266 -1.17 15.65 -0.89
CA LYS A 266 -2.58 15.53 -1.27
C LYS A 266 -3.33 14.53 -0.40
N SER A 267 -2.76 13.34 -0.19
CA SER A 267 -3.38 12.28 0.60
C SER A 267 -3.53 12.66 2.06
N ALA A 268 -2.54 13.38 2.63
CA ALA A 268 -2.58 13.90 3.98
C ALA A 268 -3.70 14.94 4.16
N TYR A 269 -3.83 15.90 3.24
CA TYR A 269 -4.90 16.91 3.31
C TYR A 269 -6.29 16.31 3.06
N GLN A 270 -6.43 15.32 2.18
CA GLN A 270 -7.68 14.58 2.01
C GLN A 270 -8.11 13.85 3.30
N LEU A 271 -7.14 13.28 4.01
CA LEU A 271 -7.42 12.69 5.32
C LEU A 271 -7.80 13.75 6.34
N ALA A 272 -7.06 14.85 6.41
CA ALA A 272 -7.33 15.94 7.35
C ALA A 272 -8.75 16.50 7.18
N GLU A 273 -9.20 16.74 5.95
CA GLU A 273 -10.57 17.16 5.63
C GLU A 273 -11.61 16.17 6.17
N ARG A 274 -11.39 14.87 5.97
CA ARG A 274 -12.30 13.81 6.45
C ARG A 274 -12.35 13.70 7.97
N LEU A 275 -11.22 13.86 8.65
CA LEU A 275 -11.15 13.80 10.12
C LEU A 275 -11.75 15.03 10.76
N ALA A 276 -11.47 16.22 10.22
CA ALA A 276 -12.10 17.48 10.67
C ALA A 276 -13.62 17.44 10.55
N ALA A 277 -14.15 16.87 9.45
CA ALA A 277 -15.58 16.66 9.28
C ALA A 277 -16.21 15.70 10.33
N LYS A 278 -15.38 14.89 11.00
CA LYS A 278 -15.77 13.99 12.10
C LYS A 278 -15.52 14.61 13.48
N SER A 279 -15.15 15.88 13.55
CA SER A 279 -14.77 16.60 14.78
C SER A 279 -13.56 16.00 15.49
N ILE A 280 -12.65 15.37 14.75
CA ILE A 280 -11.33 14.94 15.23
C ILE A 280 -10.37 16.12 14.98
N ASP A 281 -9.63 16.52 16.02
CA ASP A 281 -8.59 17.53 15.87
C ASP A 281 -7.45 17.01 14.99
N VAL A 282 -7.01 17.84 14.02
CA VAL A 282 -6.04 17.36 13.03
C VAL A 282 -5.02 18.42 12.68
N GLU A 283 -3.75 18.00 12.67
CA GLU A 283 -2.62 18.81 12.19
C GLU A 283 -1.91 18.06 11.07
N VAL A 284 -1.51 18.79 10.00
CA VAL A 284 -0.70 18.23 8.90
C VAL A 284 0.67 18.89 8.93
N LEU A 285 1.70 18.10 9.19
CA LEU A 285 3.09 18.50 9.15
C LEU A 285 3.73 17.94 7.88
N ILE A 286 4.22 18.83 7.01
CA ILE A 286 4.97 18.45 5.81
C ILE A 286 6.46 18.57 6.12
N SER A 287 7.27 17.55 5.75
CA SER A 287 8.74 17.65 5.89
C SER A 287 9.25 18.91 5.24
N PRO A 288 10.08 19.71 5.95
CA PRO A 288 10.45 21.07 5.48
C PRO A 288 11.31 21.05 4.20
N VAL A 289 12.02 19.96 3.94
CA VAL A 289 12.93 19.85 2.79
C VAL A 289 12.30 19.04 1.67
N PRO A 290 12.13 19.61 0.45
CA PRO A 290 11.59 18.87 -0.68
C PRO A 290 12.40 17.61 -1.02
N GLY A 291 11.71 16.47 -1.12
CA GLY A 291 12.30 15.17 -1.40
C GLY A 291 12.80 14.40 -0.17
N GLN A 292 12.63 14.96 1.03
CA GLN A 292 12.92 14.28 2.31
C GLN A 292 11.64 13.83 3.00
N ASP A 293 11.78 12.79 3.83
CA ASP A 293 10.75 12.31 4.74
C ASP A 293 11.06 12.72 6.20
N TRP A 294 10.15 12.42 7.11
CA TRP A 294 10.32 12.75 8.54
C TRP A 294 11.35 11.89 9.27
N LEU A 295 11.80 10.80 8.69
CA LEU A 295 12.94 10.06 9.20
C LEU A 295 14.26 10.80 8.92
N ASP A 296 14.35 11.44 7.74
CA ASP A 296 15.51 12.28 7.42
C ASP A 296 15.59 13.47 8.39
N GLU A 297 14.45 14.12 8.67
CA GLU A 297 14.37 15.22 9.64
C GLU A 297 14.75 14.78 11.07
N TYR A 298 14.27 13.63 11.50
CA TYR A 298 14.63 13.07 12.80
C TYR A 298 16.14 12.82 12.90
N ASN A 299 16.74 12.21 11.87
CA ASN A 299 18.18 11.94 11.83
C ASN A 299 19.00 13.24 11.81
N ASN A 300 18.57 14.25 11.04
CA ASN A 300 19.20 15.57 10.98
C ASN A 300 19.17 16.26 12.36
N LYS A 301 18.06 16.14 13.09
CA LYS A 301 17.94 16.69 14.44
C LYS A 301 18.91 16.00 15.41
N GLN A 302 18.99 14.67 15.38
CA GLN A 302 19.95 13.93 16.21
C GLN A 302 21.40 14.35 15.94
N LEU A 303 21.78 14.51 14.67
CA LEU A 303 23.12 14.97 14.32
C LEU A 303 23.41 16.37 14.88
N LYS A 304 22.46 17.30 14.77
CA LYS A 304 22.62 18.65 15.34
C LYS A 304 22.76 18.62 16.88
N GLU A 305 22.01 17.79 17.57
CA GLU A 305 22.11 17.63 19.02
C GLU A 305 23.51 17.11 19.42
N ILE A 306 24.04 16.09 18.74
CA ILE A 306 25.38 15.54 18.98
C ILE A 306 26.46 16.60 18.76
N PHE A 307 26.39 17.38 17.69
CA PHE A 307 27.41 18.40 17.38
C PHE A 307 27.25 19.72 18.17
N ASN A 308 26.08 20.00 18.77
CA ASN A 308 25.85 21.18 19.59
C ASN A 308 26.14 20.95 21.09
N GLU A 309 26.23 19.69 21.54
CA GLU A 309 26.66 19.36 22.91
C GLU A 309 28.19 19.51 23.11
N ASP A 310 28.98 19.64 22.04
CA ASP A 310 30.43 19.84 22.05
C ASP A 310 30.87 21.32 22.01
N ASN A 311 29.94 22.29 22.14
CA ASN A 311 30.16 23.74 22.26
C ASN A 311 29.47 24.24 23.53
#